data_0ca0cc44e17a93798a0d0891992e9dbd
#
_entry.id   0ca0cc44e17a93798a0d0891992e9dbd
#
_cell.length_a   1.000
_cell.length_b   1.000
_cell.length_c   1.000
_cell.angle_alpha   90.00
_cell.angle_beta   90.00
_cell.angle_gamma   90.00
#
_symmetry.space_group_name_H-M   'P 1'
#
loop_
_entity.id
_entity.type
_entity.pdbx_description
1 polymer ?
#
loop_
_entity_poly.entity_id
_entity_poly.type
_entity_poly.pdbx_seq_one_letter_code
_entity_poly.pdbx_strand_id
1 'polypeptide(L)'
;MKRVICILSALLLFGGLARAQVNLEEEFFSLPDSVTNSYLDSVKINIAKPNDYWMIGVYGGASAQYGFYNPDRMVRWQLQYPVYGFSVVRHFTMFGIFPNMGMEFGTQMNYEGYEFKRSSETGYRFTESGAYKAMMKVPEVFFLSHFHIDMGEHFKIMAKVGLYGGYRLKIHRILDEDYAGIEEYEQYVDTFRDYDRRLSYGVEGGVGFGLMFNPFEFHLMVTGKWGWSSFWQPDYVSPYYYRFAYPLDAGLTFGVYYQLTPRYGHTRAQLKKLARKMMADQQQQKP
;
A
#
# COMPACT_ATOMS: atom_id res chain seq x y z
N MET A 1 -14.55 20.02 -4.33
CA MET A 1 -13.71 20.57 -5.40
C MET A 1 -12.47 21.34 -4.88
N LYS A 2 -12.59 22.35 -3.97
CA LYS A 2 -11.42 23.12 -3.50
C LYS A 2 -10.30 22.28 -2.86
N ARG A 3 -10.61 21.19 -2.13
CA ARG A 3 -9.62 20.31 -1.46
C ARG A 3 -8.82 19.41 -2.42
N VAL A 4 -9.39 19.03 -3.55
CA VAL A 4 -8.71 18.22 -4.59
C VAL A 4 -7.70 19.06 -5.36
N ILE A 5 -8.02 20.34 -5.57
CA ILE A 5 -7.12 21.28 -6.25
C ILE A 5 -5.85 21.56 -5.40
N CYS A 6 -5.97 21.61 -4.07
CA CYS A 6 -4.81 21.77 -3.18
C CYS A 6 -3.85 20.59 -3.21
N ILE A 7 -4.36 19.36 -3.36
CA ILE A 7 -3.53 18.16 -3.45
C ILE A 7 -2.81 18.09 -4.81
N LEU A 8 -3.51 18.43 -5.89
CA LEU A 8 -2.90 18.50 -7.23
C LEU A 8 -1.86 19.61 -7.34
N SER A 9 -2.09 20.78 -6.72
CA SER A 9 -1.09 21.86 -6.72
C SER A 9 0.13 21.54 -5.87
N ALA A 10 -0.02 20.80 -4.76
CA ALA A 10 1.11 20.31 -3.99
C ALA A 10 1.96 19.29 -4.79
N LEU A 11 1.33 18.36 -5.51
CA LEU A 11 2.03 17.41 -6.40
C LEU A 11 2.77 18.09 -7.55
N LEU A 12 2.20 19.16 -8.12
CA LEU A 12 2.85 19.94 -9.18
C LEU A 12 4.04 20.77 -8.66
N LEU A 13 3.96 21.30 -7.42
CA LEU A 13 5.07 22.00 -6.78
C LEU A 13 6.24 21.06 -6.47
N PHE A 14 5.97 19.83 -6.01
CA PHE A 14 7.02 18.83 -5.80
C PHE A 14 7.66 18.37 -7.11
N GLY A 15 6.90 18.23 -8.18
CA GLY A 15 7.43 17.91 -9.52
C GLY A 15 8.31 19.02 -10.10
N GLY A 16 8.01 20.28 -9.80
CA GLY A 16 8.79 21.43 -10.21
C GLY A 16 10.13 21.54 -9.46
N LEU A 17 10.14 21.27 -8.16
CA LEU A 17 11.36 21.28 -7.34
C LEU A 17 12.32 20.15 -7.72
N ALA A 18 11.81 18.95 -8.05
CA ALA A 18 12.66 17.86 -8.53
C ALA A 18 13.34 18.16 -9.88
N ARG A 19 12.65 18.85 -10.79
CA ARG A 19 13.24 19.30 -12.06
C ARG A 19 14.28 20.42 -11.88
N ALA A 20 14.04 21.37 -10.99
CA ALA A 20 14.97 22.45 -10.71
C ALA A 20 16.30 21.92 -10.12
N GLN A 21 16.25 20.89 -9.28
CA GLN A 21 17.44 20.29 -8.69
C GLN A 21 18.28 19.49 -9.71
N VAL A 22 17.63 18.85 -10.70
CA VAL A 22 18.31 18.12 -11.77
C VAL A 22 19.08 19.09 -12.70
N ASN A 23 18.50 20.23 -13.02
CA ASN A 23 19.16 21.19 -13.92
C ASN A 23 20.36 21.92 -13.30
N LEU A 24 20.37 22.16 -11.99
CA LEU A 24 21.50 22.76 -11.29
C LEU A 24 22.70 21.82 -11.14
N GLU A 25 22.48 20.49 -11.16
CA GLU A 25 23.57 19.51 -11.07
C GLU A 25 24.22 19.19 -12.44
N GLU A 26 23.49 19.37 -13.55
CA GLU A 26 24.02 19.12 -14.89
C GLU A 26 24.99 20.20 -15.39
N GLU A 27 24.85 21.44 -14.94
CA GLU A 27 25.73 22.54 -15.33
C GLU A 27 27.12 22.50 -14.65
N PHE A 28 27.28 21.78 -13.54
CA PHE A 28 28.54 21.80 -12.78
C PHE A 28 29.61 20.81 -13.24
N PHE A 29 29.29 19.86 -14.13
CA PHE A 29 30.25 18.83 -14.57
C PHE A 29 30.30 18.72 -16.10
N SER A 30 31.19 19.45 -16.72
CA SER A 30 31.36 19.51 -18.16
C SER A 30 32.14 18.34 -18.79
N LEU A 31 32.44 17.29 -18.07
CA LEU A 31 33.17 16.15 -18.63
C LEU A 31 32.26 15.27 -19.50
N PRO A 32 32.66 14.93 -20.73
CA PRO A 32 31.90 14.08 -21.62
C PRO A 32 31.60 12.72 -21.01
N ASP A 33 30.40 12.20 -21.26
CA ASP A 33 29.99 10.88 -20.79
C ASP A 33 30.92 9.75 -21.25
N SER A 34 31.54 9.90 -22.40
CA SER A 34 32.52 8.95 -22.92
C SER A 34 33.75 8.79 -22.03
N VAL A 35 34.28 9.91 -21.50
CA VAL A 35 35.42 9.90 -20.59
C VAL A 35 35.07 9.29 -19.26
N THR A 36 33.92 9.65 -18.73
CA THR A 36 33.44 9.11 -17.45
C THR A 36 33.11 7.59 -17.51
N ASN A 37 32.54 7.12 -18.61
CA ASN A 37 32.30 5.70 -18.84
C ASN A 37 33.62 4.92 -19.01
N SER A 38 34.57 5.43 -19.78
CA SER A 38 35.88 4.81 -19.95
C SER A 38 36.62 4.67 -18.63
N TYR A 39 36.54 5.67 -17.74
CA TYR A 39 37.15 5.62 -16.43
C TYR A 39 36.47 4.56 -15.55
N LEU A 40 35.14 4.50 -15.52
CA LEU A 40 34.38 3.49 -14.74
C LEU A 40 34.69 2.07 -15.24
N ASP A 41 34.83 1.86 -16.54
CA ASP A 41 35.15 0.56 -17.10
C ASP A 41 36.62 0.14 -16.81
N SER A 42 37.54 1.12 -16.72
CA SER A 42 38.97 0.85 -16.41
C SER A 42 39.19 0.43 -14.93
N VAL A 43 38.39 0.92 -14.00
CA VAL A 43 38.59 0.71 -12.57
C VAL A 43 38.01 -0.63 -12.09
N LYS A 44 37.37 -1.46 -12.94
CA LYS A 44 36.74 -2.76 -12.60
C LYS A 44 35.96 -2.70 -11.25
N ILE A 45 35.23 -1.62 -11.07
CA ILE A 45 34.39 -1.49 -9.87
C ILE A 45 33.30 -2.54 -9.94
N ASN A 46 33.24 -3.41 -8.95
CA ASN A 46 32.18 -4.38 -8.82
C ASN A 46 30.89 -3.60 -8.48
N ILE A 47 30.14 -3.22 -9.51
CA ILE A 47 28.92 -2.41 -9.37
C ILE A 47 27.86 -3.33 -8.74
N ALA A 48 27.85 -3.40 -7.42
CA ALA A 48 26.72 -4.00 -6.73
C ALA A 48 25.46 -3.22 -7.10
N LYS A 49 24.42 -3.92 -7.51
CA LYS A 49 23.15 -3.30 -7.87
C LYS A 49 22.50 -2.77 -6.59
N PRO A 50 22.42 -1.46 -6.34
CA PRO A 50 22.04 -0.91 -5.04
C PRO A 50 20.60 -1.21 -4.64
N ASN A 51 19.79 -1.71 -5.56
CA ASN A 51 18.40 -2.08 -5.35
C ASN A 51 18.17 -3.60 -5.41
N ASP A 52 19.21 -4.42 -5.23
CA ASP A 52 19.09 -5.87 -5.18
C ASP A 52 19.31 -6.35 -3.75
N TYR A 53 18.25 -6.30 -2.93
CA TYR A 53 18.31 -6.68 -1.53
C TYR A 53 16.98 -7.25 -1.02
N TRP A 54 17.08 -8.01 0.06
CA TRP A 54 15.94 -8.58 0.76
C TRP A 54 15.67 -7.84 2.06
N MET A 55 14.40 -7.67 2.36
CA MET A 55 13.95 -7.14 3.64
C MET A 55 12.88 -8.03 4.24
N ILE A 56 12.83 -8.02 5.55
CA ILE A 56 11.76 -8.62 6.35
C ILE A 56 11.24 -7.57 7.30
N GLY A 57 9.96 -7.46 7.47
CA GLY A 57 9.41 -6.41 8.32
C GLY A 57 8.07 -6.74 8.92
N VAL A 58 7.76 -5.97 9.94
CA VAL A 58 6.45 -5.95 10.59
C VAL A 58 5.86 -4.56 10.44
N TYR A 59 4.55 -4.50 10.34
CA TYR A 59 3.86 -3.23 10.27
C TYR A 59 2.54 -3.29 11.03
N GLY A 60 2.08 -2.14 11.42
CA GLY A 60 0.80 -1.96 12.08
C GLY A 60 0.21 -0.60 11.79
N GLY A 61 -1.08 -0.47 12.01
CA GLY A 61 -1.78 0.78 11.75
C GLY A 61 -3.26 0.69 12.02
N ALA A 62 -3.99 1.58 11.39
CA ALA A 62 -5.43 1.63 11.47
C ALA A 62 -6.05 1.64 10.08
N SER A 63 -7.18 1.00 9.97
CA SER A 63 -7.97 0.94 8.75
C SER A 63 -9.41 1.38 8.97
N ALA A 64 -10.03 1.83 7.90
CA ALA A 64 -11.43 2.19 7.82
C ALA A 64 -12.10 1.29 6.79
N GLN A 65 -13.23 0.70 7.15
CA GLN A 65 -13.98 -0.20 6.29
C GLN A 65 -15.25 0.46 5.76
N TYR A 66 -15.61 0.08 4.56
CA TYR A 66 -16.82 0.51 3.88
C TYR A 66 -17.40 -0.66 3.08
N GLY A 67 -18.72 -0.82 3.10
CA GLY A 67 -19.41 -1.77 2.24
C GLY A 67 -20.01 -1.06 1.03
N PHE A 68 -19.60 -1.45 -0.17
CA PHE A 68 -20.21 -0.95 -1.41
C PHE A 68 -21.37 -1.87 -1.80
N TYR A 69 -22.59 -1.33 -1.73
CA TYR A 69 -23.83 -2.08 -1.91
C TYR A 69 -24.50 -1.81 -3.26
N ASN A 70 -25.08 -2.84 -3.84
CA ASN A 70 -26.05 -2.75 -4.91
C ASN A 70 -27.31 -3.59 -4.53
N PRO A 71 -28.51 -3.01 -4.48
CA PRO A 71 -28.81 -1.58 -4.68
C PRO A 71 -28.16 -0.72 -3.60
N ASP A 72 -27.95 0.54 -3.95
CA ASP A 72 -27.27 1.51 -3.09
C ASP A 72 -27.94 1.61 -1.72
N ARG A 73 -27.13 1.72 -0.69
CA ARG A 73 -27.51 1.84 0.71
C ARG A 73 -26.74 2.97 1.37
N MET A 74 -27.36 3.62 2.34
CA MET A 74 -26.68 4.65 3.12
C MET A 74 -25.70 4.02 4.09
N VAL A 75 -24.47 3.78 3.61
CA VAL A 75 -23.36 3.22 4.38
C VAL A 75 -22.44 4.33 4.86
N ARG A 76 -21.75 4.12 5.97
CA ARG A 76 -20.65 4.99 6.42
C ARG A 76 -19.36 4.22 6.60
N TRP A 77 -18.25 4.93 6.57
CA TRP A 77 -16.95 4.39 6.92
C TRP A 77 -16.91 4.03 8.40
N GLN A 78 -16.48 2.82 8.70
CA GLN A 78 -16.17 2.38 10.04
C GLN A 78 -14.68 2.65 10.29
N LEU A 79 -14.38 3.56 11.21
CA LEU A 79 -13.02 3.98 11.52
C LEU A 79 -12.41 3.16 12.66
N GLN A 80 -11.08 3.14 12.72
CA GLN A 80 -10.28 2.69 13.87
C GLN A 80 -10.16 1.18 14.06
N TYR A 81 -10.17 0.40 13.00
CA TYR A 81 -9.84 -1.02 13.14
C TYR A 81 -8.33 -1.22 12.97
N PRO A 82 -7.69 -2.01 13.86
CA PRO A 82 -6.26 -2.27 13.76
C PRO A 82 -5.98 -3.16 12.55
N VAL A 83 -4.95 -2.80 11.81
CA VAL A 83 -4.33 -3.67 10.81
C VAL A 83 -2.90 -3.93 11.24
N TYR A 84 -2.43 -5.15 11.16
CA TYR A 84 -1.05 -5.51 11.47
C TYR A 84 -0.64 -6.74 10.69
N GLY A 85 0.62 -6.78 10.34
CA GLY A 85 1.12 -7.84 9.49
C GLY A 85 2.63 -7.96 9.50
N PHE A 86 3.04 -8.94 8.72
CA PHE A 86 4.42 -9.27 8.48
C PHE A 86 4.61 -9.46 6.98
N SER A 87 5.74 -8.96 6.44
CA SER A 87 6.05 -9.17 5.04
C SER A 87 7.54 -9.34 4.78
N VAL A 88 7.81 -9.97 3.65
CA VAL A 88 9.13 -10.14 3.06
C VAL A 88 9.13 -9.39 1.73
N VAL A 89 10.11 -8.54 1.53
CA VAL A 89 10.26 -7.73 0.33
C VAL A 89 11.56 -8.12 -0.37
N ARG A 90 11.48 -8.37 -1.66
CA ARG A 90 12.63 -8.53 -2.53
C ARG A 90 12.69 -7.37 -3.50
N HIS A 91 13.72 -6.56 -3.40
CA HIS A 91 14.03 -5.53 -4.38
C HIS A 91 14.92 -6.08 -5.48
N PHE A 92 14.70 -5.66 -6.72
CA PHE A 92 15.49 -6.08 -7.87
C PHE A 92 15.32 -5.13 -9.05
N THR A 93 16.19 -5.28 -10.05
CA THR A 93 16.05 -4.60 -11.33
C THR A 93 15.31 -5.49 -12.31
N MET A 94 14.10 -5.12 -12.69
CA MET A 94 13.28 -5.90 -13.61
C MET A 94 13.64 -5.60 -15.06
N PHE A 95 13.90 -6.66 -15.84
CA PHE A 95 14.26 -6.62 -17.27
C PHE A 95 15.45 -5.68 -17.62
N GLY A 96 16.24 -5.27 -16.64
CA GLY A 96 17.31 -4.29 -16.84
C GLY A 96 16.84 -2.85 -17.13
N ILE A 97 15.54 -2.62 -17.20
CA ILE A 97 14.91 -1.34 -17.58
C ILE A 97 14.34 -0.63 -16.35
N PHE A 98 13.71 -1.38 -15.43
CA PHE A 98 13.08 -0.84 -14.22
C PHE A 98 13.96 -1.12 -12.99
N PRO A 99 14.84 -0.18 -12.61
CA PRO A 99 15.83 -0.42 -11.55
C PRO A 99 15.24 -0.46 -10.13
N ASN A 100 14.05 0.11 -9.94
CA ASN A 100 13.47 0.37 -8.63
C ASN A 100 12.17 -0.40 -8.42
N MET A 101 12.21 -1.69 -8.72
CA MET A 101 11.09 -2.60 -8.48
C MET A 101 11.35 -3.53 -7.30
N GLY A 102 10.30 -4.13 -6.82
CA GLY A 102 10.33 -5.19 -5.83
C GLY A 102 9.05 -6.01 -5.87
N MET A 103 9.09 -7.13 -5.18
CA MET A 103 7.94 -7.95 -4.86
C MET A 103 7.84 -8.06 -3.36
N GLU A 104 6.63 -7.93 -2.85
CA GLU A 104 6.32 -8.07 -1.44
C GLU A 104 5.31 -9.20 -1.26
N PHE A 105 5.65 -10.14 -0.42
CA PHE A 105 4.76 -11.20 0.01
C PHE A 105 4.60 -11.13 1.52
N GLY A 106 3.37 -11.25 2.01
CA GLY A 106 3.14 -11.17 3.42
C GLY A 106 1.78 -11.69 3.87
N THR A 107 1.61 -11.59 5.17
CA THR A 107 0.36 -11.93 5.83
C THR A 107 -0.05 -10.78 6.73
N GLN A 108 -1.34 -10.57 6.85
CA GLN A 108 -1.88 -9.52 7.71
C GLN A 108 -3.19 -9.94 8.35
N MET A 109 -3.46 -9.33 9.49
CA MET A 109 -4.76 -9.36 10.12
C MET A 109 -5.46 -8.06 9.81
N ASN A 110 -6.59 -8.16 9.14
CA ASN A 110 -7.42 -7.04 8.76
C ASN A 110 -8.87 -7.26 9.21
N TYR A 111 -9.68 -6.25 9.01
CA TYR A 111 -11.12 -6.29 9.25
C TYR A 111 -11.86 -5.87 7.99
N GLU A 112 -13.01 -6.49 7.76
CA GLU A 112 -13.98 -6.10 6.74
C GLU A 112 -15.34 -5.89 7.40
N GLY A 113 -16.15 -5.02 6.82
CA GLY A 113 -17.46 -4.81 7.38
C GLY A 113 -18.25 -3.68 6.75
N TYR A 114 -19.41 -3.42 7.36
CA TYR A 114 -20.33 -2.38 6.93
C TYR A 114 -21.02 -1.76 8.14
N GLU A 115 -21.45 -0.52 7.97
CA GLU A 115 -22.29 0.17 8.94
C GLU A 115 -23.28 1.06 8.20
N PHE A 116 -24.59 0.81 8.41
CA PHE A 116 -25.65 1.60 7.78
C PHE A 116 -25.97 2.85 8.60
N LYS A 117 -26.15 3.95 7.90
CA LYS A 117 -26.61 5.21 8.49
C LYS A 117 -28.11 5.17 8.72
N ARG A 118 -28.58 5.84 9.77
CA ARG A 118 -29.98 6.19 9.93
C ARG A 118 -30.31 7.39 9.04
N SER A 119 -31.42 7.33 8.30
CA SER A 119 -31.91 8.45 7.52
C SER A 119 -32.31 9.60 8.44
N SER A 120 -31.83 10.80 8.14
CA SER A 120 -32.22 12.01 8.88
C SER A 120 -33.65 12.45 8.63
N GLU A 121 -34.23 12.05 7.49
CA GLU A 121 -35.59 12.45 7.07
C GLU A 121 -36.66 11.49 7.62
N THR A 122 -36.42 10.21 7.52
CA THR A 122 -37.41 9.17 7.88
C THR A 122 -37.14 8.50 9.21
N GLY A 123 -35.95 8.71 9.81
CA GLY A 123 -35.51 7.98 10.98
C GLY A 123 -35.21 6.49 10.72
N TYR A 124 -35.47 6.00 9.51
CA TYR A 124 -35.27 4.61 9.14
C TYR A 124 -33.79 4.28 8.96
N ARG A 125 -33.38 3.10 9.40
CA ARG A 125 -32.06 2.53 9.17
C ARG A 125 -32.22 1.19 8.47
N PHE A 126 -31.49 1.03 7.39
CA PHE A 126 -31.41 -0.27 6.72
C PHE A 126 -30.69 -1.27 7.63
N THR A 127 -31.16 -2.50 7.62
CA THR A 127 -30.51 -3.61 8.34
C THR A 127 -30.31 -4.78 7.41
N GLU A 128 -29.18 -5.43 7.52
CA GLU A 128 -28.95 -6.71 6.87
C GLU A 128 -29.18 -7.81 7.89
N SER A 129 -30.31 -8.52 7.75
CA SER A 129 -30.71 -9.56 8.67
C SER A 129 -30.78 -9.09 10.14
N GLY A 130 -31.42 -7.95 10.35
CA GLY A 130 -31.58 -7.33 11.66
C GLY A 130 -30.36 -6.53 12.14
N ALA A 131 -29.19 -6.68 11.52
CA ALA A 131 -27.99 -5.97 11.93
C ALA A 131 -27.77 -4.70 11.12
N TYR A 132 -27.49 -3.59 11.78
CA TYR A 132 -27.09 -2.35 11.11
C TYR A 132 -25.59 -2.20 10.95
N LYS A 133 -24.82 -3.00 11.69
CA LYS A 133 -23.36 -3.01 11.63
C LYS A 133 -22.85 -4.44 11.69
N ALA A 134 -21.85 -4.74 10.88
CA ALA A 134 -21.11 -5.98 10.99
C ALA A 134 -19.62 -5.73 10.84
N MET A 135 -18.84 -6.51 11.57
CA MET A 135 -17.39 -6.51 11.52
C MET A 135 -16.90 -7.94 11.43
N MET A 136 -16.06 -8.21 10.45
CA MET A 136 -15.46 -9.52 10.19
C MET A 136 -13.96 -9.45 10.34
N LYS A 137 -13.39 -10.38 11.11
CA LYS A 137 -11.94 -10.51 11.26
C LYS A 137 -11.39 -11.41 10.17
N VAL A 138 -10.42 -10.91 9.40
CA VAL A 138 -9.92 -11.55 8.19
C VAL A 138 -8.39 -11.64 8.22
N PRO A 139 -7.82 -12.82 8.50
CA PRO A 139 -6.43 -13.09 8.14
C PRO A 139 -6.31 -13.15 6.63
N GLU A 140 -5.31 -12.49 6.10
CA GLU A 140 -5.06 -12.33 4.67
C GLU A 140 -3.62 -12.69 4.35
N VAL A 141 -3.43 -13.19 3.14
CA VAL A 141 -2.14 -13.27 2.47
C VAL A 141 -2.18 -12.34 1.28
N PHE A 142 -1.06 -11.70 0.97
CA PHE A 142 -0.99 -10.78 -0.16
C PHE A 142 0.31 -10.95 -0.93
N PHE A 143 0.23 -10.58 -2.19
CA PHE A 143 1.37 -10.49 -3.10
C PHE A 143 1.29 -9.18 -3.87
N LEU A 144 2.25 -8.29 -3.60
CA LEU A 144 2.27 -6.94 -4.16
C LEU A 144 3.53 -6.71 -4.98
N SER A 145 3.39 -6.03 -6.11
CA SER A 145 4.49 -5.38 -6.79
C SER A 145 4.81 -4.07 -6.09
N HIS A 146 6.08 -3.82 -5.84
CA HIS A 146 6.57 -2.67 -5.12
C HIS A 146 7.40 -1.81 -6.07
N PHE A 147 7.08 -0.54 -6.16
CA PHE A 147 7.82 0.46 -6.94
C PHE A 147 8.32 1.53 -5.99
N HIS A 148 9.53 1.99 -6.19
CA HIS A 148 10.07 3.09 -5.38
C HIS A 148 10.98 4.00 -6.19
N ILE A 149 11.08 5.23 -5.73
CA ILE A 149 12.01 6.24 -6.24
C ILE A 149 12.80 6.76 -5.05
N ASP A 150 14.12 6.63 -5.12
CA ASP A 150 15.01 7.14 -4.08
C ASP A 150 15.18 8.65 -4.24
N MET A 151 14.95 9.37 -3.15
CA MET A 151 15.14 10.81 -3.04
C MET A 151 16.28 11.10 -2.05
N GLY A 152 17.50 11.14 -2.56
CA GLY A 152 18.70 11.28 -1.73
C GLY A 152 19.13 9.95 -1.11
N GLU A 153 19.81 10.02 0.04
CA GLU A 153 20.45 8.86 0.68
C GLU A 153 19.51 8.13 1.64
N HIS A 154 18.55 8.84 2.22
CA HIS A 154 17.74 8.33 3.33
C HIS A 154 16.24 8.30 3.07
N PHE A 155 15.78 8.81 1.95
CA PHE A 155 14.36 8.94 1.68
C PHE A 155 13.97 8.23 0.39
N LYS A 156 12.84 7.54 0.38
CA LYS A 156 12.23 6.96 -0.82
C LYS A 156 10.72 7.17 -0.84
N ILE A 157 10.17 7.42 -2.01
CA ILE A 157 8.73 7.37 -2.27
C ILE A 157 8.41 6.00 -2.82
N MET A 158 7.29 5.42 -2.38
CA MET A 158 6.90 4.06 -2.72
C MET A 158 5.47 4.00 -3.20
N ALA A 159 5.22 3.08 -4.11
CA ALA A 159 3.89 2.65 -4.51
C ALA A 159 3.84 1.13 -4.54
N LYS A 160 2.73 0.56 -4.11
CA LYS A 160 2.51 -0.90 -4.11
C LYS A 160 1.18 -1.19 -4.77
N VAL A 161 1.10 -2.29 -5.49
CA VAL A 161 -0.15 -2.79 -6.06
C VAL A 161 -0.06 -4.30 -6.24
N GLY A 162 -1.14 -5.00 -5.97
CA GLY A 162 -1.21 -6.44 -6.18
C GLY A 162 -2.52 -7.05 -5.71
N LEU A 163 -2.45 -8.31 -5.37
CA LEU A 163 -3.60 -9.13 -5.00
C LEU A 163 -3.52 -9.53 -3.54
N TYR A 164 -4.68 -9.66 -2.93
CA TYR A 164 -4.81 -10.28 -1.62
C TYR A 164 -5.88 -11.37 -1.64
N GLY A 165 -5.75 -12.32 -0.72
CA GLY A 165 -6.75 -13.33 -0.43
C GLY A 165 -6.79 -13.61 1.06
N GLY A 166 -7.98 -13.80 1.59
CA GLY A 166 -8.20 -14.00 3.01
C GLY A 166 -9.41 -14.85 3.32
N TYR A 167 -9.59 -15.13 4.58
CA TYR A 167 -10.70 -15.92 5.07
C TYR A 167 -11.35 -15.25 6.28
N ARG A 168 -12.64 -14.98 6.22
CA ARG A 168 -13.43 -14.38 7.31
C ARG A 168 -13.60 -15.38 8.43
N LEU A 169 -12.80 -15.22 9.50
CA LEU A 169 -12.76 -16.16 10.63
C LEU A 169 -13.90 -15.96 11.60
N LYS A 170 -14.15 -14.70 11.93
CA LYS A 170 -15.16 -14.30 12.92
C LYS A 170 -15.97 -13.15 12.37
N ILE A 171 -17.21 -13.11 12.74
CA ILE A 171 -18.13 -12.00 12.48
C ILE A 171 -18.69 -11.54 13.82
N HIS A 172 -18.88 -10.24 13.95
CA HIS A 172 -19.64 -9.65 15.03
C HIS A 172 -20.64 -8.65 14.45
N ARG A 173 -21.93 -8.87 14.71
CA ARG A 173 -23.01 -8.02 14.24
C ARG A 173 -23.59 -7.23 15.41
N ILE A 174 -23.99 -6.01 15.15
CA ILE A 174 -24.76 -5.20 16.10
C ILE A 174 -26.17 -5.08 15.52
N LEU A 175 -27.12 -5.63 16.25
CA LEU A 175 -28.53 -5.59 15.87
C LEU A 175 -29.10 -4.18 16.07
N ASP A 176 -30.06 -3.81 15.25
CA ASP A 176 -30.86 -2.61 15.48
C ASP A 176 -31.83 -2.82 16.62
N GLU A 177 -32.27 -1.76 17.27
CA GLU A 177 -33.15 -1.77 18.43
C GLU A 177 -34.41 -2.60 18.19
N ASP A 178 -34.96 -2.59 16.97
CA ASP A 178 -36.18 -3.32 16.59
C ASP A 178 -35.98 -4.85 16.53
N TYR A 179 -34.74 -5.33 16.49
CA TYR A 179 -34.39 -6.75 16.35
C TYR A 179 -33.61 -7.30 17.55
N ALA A 180 -33.22 -6.44 18.48
CA ALA A 180 -32.56 -6.84 19.72
C ALA A 180 -33.51 -7.61 20.62
N GLY A 181 -33.05 -8.72 21.22
CA GLY A 181 -33.87 -9.59 22.08
C GLY A 181 -34.72 -10.63 21.31
N ILE A 182 -34.64 -10.66 19.97
CA ILE A 182 -35.30 -11.68 19.16
C ILE A 182 -34.30 -12.82 18.91
N GLU A 183 -34.59 -14.00 19.46
CA GLU A 183 -33.69 -15.17 19.40
C GLU A 183 -33.24 -15.55 17.97
N GLU A 184 -34.15 -15.40 17.00
CA GLU A 184 -33.88 -15.66 15.58
C GLU A 184 -32.72 -14.82 15.04
N TYR A 185 -32.52 -13.59 15.52
CA TYR A 185 -31.45 -12.69 15.09
C TYR A 185 -30.23 -12.79 15.99
N GLU A 186 -30.43 -12.98 17.31
CA GLU A 186 -29.34 -13.03 18.28
C GLU A 186 -28.39 -14.21 18.06
N GLN A 187 -28.90 -15.36 17.63
CA GLN A 187 -28.08 -16.54 17.32
C GLN A 187 -27.00 -16.25 16.26
N TYR A 188 -27.17 -15.22 15.43
CA TYR A 188 -26.25 -14.85 14.36
C TYR A 188 -25.39 -13.63 14.67
N VAL A 189 -25.40 -13.12 15.87
CA VAL A 189 -24.55 -11.97 16.25
C VAL A 189 -23.07 -12.29 16.05
N ASP A 190 -22.64 -13.46 16.53
CA ASP A 190 -21.23 -13.90 16.44
C ASP A 190 -21.03 -15.12 15.54
N THR A 191 -22.06 -15.50 14.78
CA THR A 191 -22.05 -16.71 13.96
C THR A 191 -22.36 -16.35 12.50
N PHE A 192 -21.62 -16.98 11.58
CA PHE A 192 -21.92 -16.86 10.15
C PHE A 192 -23.18 -17.62 9.79
N ARG A 193 -23.95 -17.05 8.89
CA ARG A 193 -25.12 -17.72 8.29
C ARG A 193 -24.68 -18.54 7.08
N ASP A 194 -25.51 -19.46 6.64
CA ASP A 194 -25.23 -20.35 5.50
C ASP A 194 -24.94 -19.58 4.20
N TYR A 195 -25.54 -18.41 4.02
CA TYR A 195 -25.34 -17.56 2.86
C TYR A 195 -24.20 -16.55 2.99
N ASP A 196 -23.57 -16.44 4.15
CA ASP A 196 -22.39 -15.58 4.31
C ASP A 196 -21.17 -16.19 3.60
N ARG A 197 -20.51 -15.40 2.80
CA ARG A 197 -19.29 -15.83 2.11
C ARG A 197 -18.08 -15.64 3.01
N ARG A 198 -17.32 -16.71 3.20
CA ARG A 198 -16.14 -16.70 4.07
C ARG A 198 -14.85 -16.35 3.35
N LEU A 199 -14.77 -16.61 2.05
CA LEU A 199 -13.60 -16.30 1.24
C LEU A 199 -13.62 -14.81 0.85
N SER A 200 -12.53 -14.11 1.13
CA SER A 200 -12.28 -12.73 0.70
C SER A 200 -11.09 -12.68 -0.23
N TYR A 201 -11.18 -11.92 -1.31
CA TYR A 201 -10.07 -11.66 -2.23
C TYR A 201 -10.35 -10.40 -3.05
N GLY A 202 -9.27 -9.81 -3.54
CA GLY A 202 -9.37 -8.58 -4.31
C GLY A 202 -8.02 -7.99 -4.66
N VAL A 203 -8.00 -6.70 -4.92
CA VAL A 203 -6.80 -5.91 -5.14
C VAL A 203 -6.47 -5.07 -3.91
N GLU A 204 -5.19 -4.93 -3.66
CA GLU A 204 -4.64 -4.03 -2.66
C GLU A 204 -3.62 -3.13 -3.34
N GLY A 205 -3.61 -1.85 -2.96
CA GLY A 205 -2.61 -0.91 -3.43
C GLY A 205 -2.37 0.16 -2.39
N GLY A 206 -1.26 0.88 -2.54
CA GLY A 206 -0.93 1.95 -1.62
C GLY A 206 0.22 2.79 -2.11
N VAL A 207 0.32 3.98 -1.52
CA VAL A 207 1.41 4.91 -1.74
C VAL A 207 1.96 5.37 -0.39
N GLY A 208 3.23 5.69 -0.35
CA GLY A 208 3.84 6.14 0.88
C GLY A 208 5.30 6.52 0.70
N PHE A 209 5.96 6.64 1.81
CA PHE A 209 7.38 6.96 1.83
C PHE A 209 8.12 6.12 2.88
N GLY A 210 9.40 5.96 2.64
CA GLY A 210 10.30 5.23 3.50
C GLY A 210 11.50 6.05 3.89
N LEU A 211 11.95 5.85 5.12
CA LEU A 211 13.22 6.35 5.64
C LEU A 211 14.19 5.18 5.73
N MET A 212 15.37 5.35 5.16
CA MET A 212 16.39 4.31 5.05
C MET A 212 17.57 4.62 5.98
N PHE A 213 17.74 3.76 6.98
CA PHE A 213 18.87 3.81 7.93
C PHE A 213 19.47 2.41 8.03
N ASN A 214 20.43 2.09 7.20
CA ASN A 214 21.03 0.75 7.16
C ASN A 214 21.38 0.22 8.55
N PRO A 215 20.90 -0.97 8.97
CA PRO A 215 20.12 -1.95 8.19
C PRO A 215 18.58 -1.81 8.30
N PHE A 216 18.07 -0.74 8.87
CA PHE A 216 16.63 -0.55 9.08
C PHE A 216 16.01 0.39 8.05
N GLU A 217 14.76 0.10 7.72
CA GLU A 217 13.89 0.97 6.93
C GLU A 217 12.54 1.16 7.65
N PHE A 218 12.05 2.39 7.64
CA PHE A 218 10.77 2.76 8.23
C PHE A 218 9.84 3.20 7.11
N HIS A 219 8.69 2.53 6.98
CA HIS A 219 7.72 2.81 5.93
C HIS A 219 6.44 3.38 6.52
N LEU A 220 5.95 4.48 5.97
CA LEU A 220 4.63 5.01 6.24
C LEU A 220 3.80 4.93 4.95
N MET A 221 2.70 4.17 4.98
CA MET A 221 1.90 3.86 3.81
C MET A 221 0.43 4.21 4.02
N VAL A 222 -0.16 4.84 3.02
CA VAL A 222 -1.61 4.91 2.85
C VAL A 222 -1.99 3.80 1.90
N THR A 223 -2.86 2.90 2.33
CA THR A 223 -3.30 1.72 1.58
C THR A 223 -4.78 1.78 1.29
N GLY A 224 -5.17 1.14 0.21
CA GLY A 224 -6.57 0.93 -0.15
C GLY A 224 -6.77 -0.48 -0.68
N LYS A 225 -7.91 -1.07 -0.37
CA LYS A 225 -8.29 -2.38 -0.86
C LYS A 225 -9.67 -2.32 -1.49
N TRP A 226 -9.82 -3.08 -2.55
CA TRP A 226 -11.10 -3.32 -3.18
C TRP A 226 -11.32 -4.82 -3.29
N GLY A 227 -12.27 -5.31 -2.48
CA GLY A 227 -12.66 -6.71 -2.53
C GLY A 227 -13.53 -7.02 -3.74
N TRP A 228 -13.26 -8.14 -4.38
CA TRP A 228 -14.05 -8.69 -5.47
C TRP A 228 -15.01 -9.79 -4.99
N SER A 229 -14.86 -10.23 -3.74
CA SER A 229 -15.75 -11.18 -3.12
C SER A 229 -16.87 -10.45 -2.36
N SER A 230 -18.12 -10.66 -2.77
CA SER A 230 -19.27 -10.18 -2.01
C SER A 230 -19.26 -10.71 -0.58
N PHE A 231 -19.96 -10.04 0.33
CA PHE A 231 -20.21 -10.57 1.69
C PHE A 231 -21.07 -11.82 1.68
N TRP A 232 -21.88 -12.01 0.63
CA TRP A 232 -22.81 -13.14 0.50
C TRP A 232 -22.40 -14.13 -0.58
N GLN A 233 -22.88 -15.37 -0.42
CA GLN A 233 -22.79 -16.41 -1.42
C GLN A 233 -23.56 -16.00 -2.70
N PRO A 234 -23.09 -16.40 -3.89
CA PRO A 234 -23.81 -16.11 -5.14
C PRO A 234 -25.25 -16.62 -5.18
N ASP A 235 -25.51 -17.76 -4.55
CA ASP A 235 -26.79 -18.45 -4.52
C ASP A 235 -27.83 -17.74 -3.62
N TYR A 236 -27.40 -16.81 -2.80
CA TYR A 236 -28.28 -15.96 -1.99
C TYR A 236 -29.05 -14.92 -2.82
N VAL A 237 -28.88 -14.93 -4.10
CA VAL A 237 -29.48 -13.97 -5.02
C VAL A 237 -30.83 -14.50 -5.54
N SER A 238 -31.89 -13.70 -5.32
CA SER A 238 -33.17 -13.95 -5.99
C SER A 238 -32.99 -13.89 -7.51
N PRO A 239 -33.59 -14.79 -8.31
CA PRO A 239 -33.51 -14.75 -9.76
C PRO A 239 -34.05 -13.44 -10.38
N TYR A 240 -34.84 -12.68 -9.62
CA TYR A 240 -35.41 -11.40 -10.05
C TYR A 240 -34.63 -10.18 -9.57
N TYR A 241 -33.61 -10.36 -8.74
CA TYR A 241 -32.97 -9.24 -8.06
C TYR A 241 -31.52 -9.55 -7.71
N TYR A 242 -30.60 -8.94 -8.45
CA TYR A 242 -29.18 -9.09 -8.20
C TYR A 242 -28.73 -8.18 -7.06
N ARG A 243 -28.24 -8.78 -5.98
CA ARG A 243 -27.69 -8.08 -4.81
C ARG A 243 -26.21 -8.39 -4.69
N PHE A 244 -25.43 -7.38 -4.41
CA PHE A 244 -24.05 -7.58 -4.02
C PHE A 244 -23.60 -6.53 -2.98
N ALA A 245 -22.59 -6.86 -2.22
CA ALA A 245 -21.91 -5.94 -1.32
C ALA A 245 -20.43 -6.30 -1.27
N TYR A 246 -19.61 -5.40 -1.75
CA TYR A 246 -18.17 -5.59 -1.81
C TYR A 246 -17.47 -4.80 -0.72
N PRO A 247 -16.45 -5.40 -0.02
CA PRO A 247 -15.66 -4.67 0.95
C PRO A 247 -14.74 -3.67 0.25
N LEU A 248 -14.67 -2.49 0.84
CA LEU A 248 -13.68 -1.44 0.57
C LEU A 248 -12.96 -1.14 1.87
N ASP A 249 -11.66 -0.91 1.78
CA ASP A 249 -10.81 -0.59 2.93
C ASP A 249 -9.87 0.56 2.57
N ALA A 250 -9.63 1.43 3.52
CA ALA A 250 -8.60 2.46 3.45
C ALA A 250 -7.82 2.47 4.75
N GLY A 251 -6.50 2.41 4.67
CA GLY A 251 -5.64 2.27 5.84
C GLY A 251 -4.45 3.20 5.85
N LEU A 252 -3.94 3.43 7.05
CA LEU A 252 -2.66 4.07 7.29
C LEU A 252 -1.82 3.11 8.12
N THR A 253 -0.66 2.72 7.59
CA THR A 253 0.22 1.76 8.24
C THR A 253 1.63 2.32 8.40
N PHE A 254 2.26 1.98 9.52
CA PHE A 254 3.66 2.21 9.79
C PHE A 254 4.37 0.87 9.93
N GLY A 255 5.48 0.70 9.21
CA GLY A 255 6.25 -0.54 9.20
C GLY A 255 7.72 -0.32 9.52
N VAL A 256 8.32 -1.31 10.15
CA VAL A 256 9.76 -1.39 10.41
C VAL A 256 10.28 -2.63 9.71
N TYR A 257 11.26 -2.42 8.83
CA TYR A 257 11.87 -3.44 8.00
C TYR A 257 13.35 -3.56 8.31
N TYR A 258 13.85 -4.78 8.33
CA TYR A 258 15.26 -5.09 8.48
C TYR A 258 15.80 -5.64 7.17
N GLN A 259 16.90 -5.09 6.68
CA GLN A 259 17.60 -5.53 5.49
C GLN A 259 18.37 -6.82 5.79
N LEU A 260 17.94 -7.94 5.22
CA LEU A 260 18.63 -9.23 5.35
C LEU A 260 19.92 -9.26 4.54
N THR A 261 19.90 -8.61 3.37
CA THR A 261 21.08 -8.40 2.55
C THR A 261 21.36 -6.91 2.48
N PRO A 262 22.58 -6.49 2.81
CA PRO A 262 22.90 -5.07 2.86
C PRO A 262 22.70 -4.42 1.49
N ARG A 263 22.16 -3.24 1.49
CA ARG A 263 22.06 -2.38 0.31
C ARG A 263 23.43 -1.73 0.06
N TYR A 264 24.34 -2.48 -0.54
CA TYR A 264 25.64 -1.99 -0.93
C TYR A 264 25.63 -1.57 -2.41
N GLY A 265 26.36 -0.51 -2.67
CA GLY A 265 26.69 -0.06 -4.00
C GLY A 265 26.05 1.28 -4.33
N HIS A 266 26.67 1.92 -5.29
CA HIS A 266 26.18 3.17 -5.85
C HIS A 266 25.43 2.87 -7.14
N THR A 267 24.39 3.62 -7.43
CA THR A 267 23.77 3.61 -8.75
C THR A 267 24.82 4.04 -9.78
N ARG A 268 24.65 3.65 -11.06
CA ARG A 268 25.54 4.10 -12.12
C ARG A 268 25.64 5.63 -12.18
N ALA A 269 24.56 6.33 -11.88
CA ALA A 269 24.52 7.79 -11.79
C ALA A 269 25.40 8.33 -10.64
N GLN A 270 25.31 7.72 -9.45
CA GLN A 270 26.14 8.08 -8.29
C GLN A 270 27.62 7.80 -8.55
N LEU A 271 27.95 6.67 -9.20
CA LEU A 271 29.32 6.35 -9.60
C LEU A 271 29.85 7.34 -10.64
N LYS A 272 29.04 7.73 -11.62
CA LYS A 272 29.40 8.78 -12.56
C LYS A 272 29.69 10.11 -11.87
N LYS A 273 28.84 10.51 -10.91
CA LYS A 273 29.06 11.74 -10.14
C LYS A 273 30.34 11.67 -9.32
N LEU A 274 30.60 10.54 -8.66
CA LEU A 274 31.83 10.32 -7.89
C LEU A 274 33.10 10.38 -8.80
N ALA A 275 33.04 9.68 -9.93
CA ALA A 275 34.14 9.67 -10.89
C ALA A 275 34.45 11.09 -11.43
N ARG A 276 33.43 11.86 -11.79
CA ARG A 276 33.58 13.25 -12.21
C ARG A 276 34.24 14.12 -11.14
N LYS A 277 33.79 13.96 -9.88
CA LYS A 277 34.41 14.70 -8.76
C LYS A 277 35.86 14.34 -8.59
N MET A 278 36.20 13.05 -8.60
CA MET A 278 37.62 12.61 -8.49
C MET A 278 38.49 13.13 -9.63
N MET A 279 38.00 13.14 -10.88
CA MET A 279 38.72 13.68 -12.01
C MET A 279 38.93 15.21 -11.92
N ALA A 280 37.94 15.95 -11.43
CA ALA A 280 38.02 17.38 -11.18
C ALA A 280 39.07 17.71 -10.12
N ASP A 281 39.07 16.96 -9.00
CA ASP A 281 40.05 17.12 -7.92
C ASP A 281 41.47 16.83 -8.39
N GLN A 282 41.66 15.82 -9.25
CA GLN A 282 42.97 15.53 -9.84
C GLN A 282 43.45 16.63 -10.82
N GLN A 283 42.55 17.28 -11.56
CA GLN A 283 42.91 18.40 -12.43
C GLN A 283 43.32 19.65 -11.64
N GLN A 284 42.72 19.90 -10.47
CA GLN A 284 43.07 21.02 -9.60
C GLN A 284 44.40 20.80 -8.83
N GLN A 285 44.83 19.55 -8.68
CA GLN A 285 46.08 19.20 -8.02
C GLN A 285 47.31 19.15 -8.97
N LYS A 286 47.11 19.32 -10.30
CA LYS A 286 48.21 19.46 -11.24
C LYS A 286 48.73 20.91 -11.19
N PRO A 287 50.00 21.11 -10.82
CA PRO A 287 50.62 22.44 -10.75
C PRO A 287 50.69 23.15 -12.09
#